data_d341322460332b5bf5d0731c4db04e8f
#
_entry.id   d341322460332b5bf5d0731c4db04e8f
#
_cell.length_a   1.000
_cell.length_b   1.000
_cell.length_c   1.000
_cell.angle_alpha   90.00
_cell.angle_beta   90.00
_cell.angle_gamma   90.00
#
_symmetry.space_group_name_H-M   'P 1'
#
loop_
_entity.id
_entity.type
_entity.pdbx_description
1 polymer ?
#
loop_
_entity_poly.entity_id
_entity_poly.type
_entity_poly.pdbx_seq_one_letter_code
_entity_poly.pdbx_strand_id
1 'polypeptide(L)'
;EIYHAGVVHDVLVGPEDPAAHRVLGRRFFGSIVGRYANRLPAGRSSGAGVEVDLAEWGGAGISHHGGPAPPGEPCAGLEQRGPLDTAVWTQAEPTLFGAEDVAGADAHATFALESPAGDQGYPGRVRIEALFTVRDCRRVVVAYRARLLDGDKTPLNLAQHWGFNLAASDPAFRGAPMDEHTLQLGPRGANLARLVLDERGVPTGALAPCAAWPAHDWGAGKRVG
;
A
#
# COMPACT_ATOMS: atom_id res chain seq x y z
N GLU A 1 -12.72 2.65 -11.98
CA GLU A 1 -13.93 2.17 -12.70
C GLU A 1 -13.55 1.10 -13.72
N ILE A 2 -14.41 0.11 -13.91
CA ILE A 2 -14.26 -0.94 -14.94
C ILE A 2 -15.50 -0.90 -15.83
N TYR A 3 -15.28 -0.84 -17.16
CA TYR A 3 -16.37 -0.96 -18.12
C TYR A 3 -16.60 -2.43 -18.49
N HIS A 4 -17.79 -2.95 -18.20
CA HIS A 4 -18.18 -4.32 -18.53
C HIS A 4 -19.67 -4.39 -18.90
N ALA A 5 -19.98 -5.13 -19.95
CA ALA A 5 -21.36 -5.37 -20.42
C ALA A 5 -22.21 -4.09 -20.60
N GLY A 6 -21.60 -2.99 -21.08
CA GLY A 6 -22.30 -1.72 -21.31
C GLY A 6 -22.45 -0.83 -20.08
N VAL A 7 -21.89 -1.23 -18.93
CA VAL A 7 -21.99 -0.49 -17.67
C VAL A 7 -20.61 -0.17 -17.12
N VAL A 8 -20.48 1.00 -16.50
CA VAL A 8 -19.30 1.41 -15.74
C VAL A 8 -19.48 0.94 -14.29
N HIS A 9 -18.51 0.16 -13.79
CA HIS A 9 -18.50 -0.36 -12.43
C HIS A 9 -17.41 0.32 -11.61
N ASP A 10 -17.79 0.92 -10.49
CA ASP A 10 -16.83 1.32 -9.47
C ASP A 10 -16.59 0.15 -8.53
N VAL A 11 -15.40 -0.40 -8.61
CA VAL A 11 -15.02 -1.62 -7.86
C VAL A 11 -14.03 -1.34 -6.73
N LEU A 12 -13.56 -0.11 -6.59
CA LEU A 12 -12.65 0.26 -5.50
C LEU A 12 -13.44 0.53 -4.21
N VAL A 13 -12.98 -0.07 -3.12
CA VAL A 13 -13.55 0.19 -1.79
C VAL A 13 -12.97 1.49 -1.25
N GLY A 14 -13.85 2.42 -0.93
CA GLY A 14 -13.49 3.73 -0.36
C GLY A 14 -14.72 4.63 -0.24
N PRO A 15 -14.59 5.79 0.39
CA PRO A 15 -15.66 6.77 0.43
C PRO A 15 -15.87 7.40 -0.95
N GLU A 16 -17.12 7.68 -1.31
CA GLU A 16 -17.46 8.40 -2.54
C GLU A 16 -16.94 9.84 -2.52
N ASP A 17 -17.01 10.51 -1.37
CA ASP A 17 -16.45 11.84 -1.17
C ASP A 17 -15.01 11.72 -0.65
N PRO A 18 -14.01 12.24 -1.39
CA PRO A 18 -12.63 12.27 -0.91
C PRO A 18 -12.43 12.95 0.46
N ALA A 19 -13.25 13.94 0.82
CA ALA A 19 -13.18 14.60 2.11
C ALA A 19 -13.53 13.65 3.27
N ALA A 20 -14.32 12.62 3.02
CA ALA A 20 -14.70 11.63 4.02
C ALA A 20 -13.51 10.79 4.52
N HIS A 21 -12.40 10.71 3.78
CA HIS A 21 -11.16 10.08 4.27
C HIS A 21 -10.67 10.69 5.59
N ARG A 22 -10.90 11.99 5.81
CA ARG A 22 -10.50 12.68 7.05
C ARG A 22 -11.34 12.26 8.25
N VAL A 23 -12.65 12.03 8.05
CA VAL A 23 -13.59 11.73 9.14
C VAL A 23 -13.74 10.23 9.44
N LEU A 24 -13.47 9.36 8.46
CA LEU A 24 -13.53 7.91 8.64
C LEU A 24 -12.36 7.35 9.46
N GLY A 25 -11.41 8.19 9.81
CA GLY A 25 -10.18 7.77 10.46
C GLY A 25 -9.27 6.95 9.51
N ARG A 26 -8.17 6.46 10.07
CA ARG A 26 -7.13 5.79 9.30
C ARG A 26 -7.54 4.36 8.95
N ARG A 27 -8.19 4.19 7.78
CA ARG A 27 -8.65 2.90 7.22
C ARG A 27 -7.83 2.43 6.03
N PHE A 28 -6.83 3.19 5.59
CA PHE A 28 -5.93 2.90 4.48
C PHE A 28 -6.60 2.73 3.10
N PHE A 29 -7.87 3.08 2.94
CA PHE A 29 -8.58 2.94 1.66
C PHE A 29 -7.84 3.65 0.52
N GLY A 30 -7.38 2.87 -0.47
CA GLY A 30 -6.72 3.39 -1.65
C GLY A 30 -5.37 4.09 -1.42
N SER A 31 -4.84 4.07 -0.20
CA SER A 31 -3.63 4.80 0.17
C SER A 31 -2.35 4.11 -0.31
N ILE A 32 -1.29 4.89 -0.45
CA ILE A 32 0.08 4.38 -0.50
C ILE A 32 0.57 4.27 0.93
N VAL A 33 0.89 3.08 1.39
CA VAL A 33 1.39 2.83 2.75
C VAL A 33 2.90 2.67 2.76
N GLY A 34 3.54 3.20 3.79
CA GLY A 34 5.00 3.24 3.98
C GLY A 34 5.38 4.22 5.10
N ARG A 35 6.74 4.43 5.34
CA ARG A 35 7.88 3.90 4.53
C ARG A 35 7.96 2.38 4.46
N TYR A 36 7.53 1.65 5.49
CA TYR A 36 7.51 0.20 5.49
C TYR A 36 6.09 -0.30 5.67
N ALA A 37 5.55 -0.91 4.63
CA ALA A 37 4.22 -1.54 4.64
C ALA A 37 4.22 -2.76 5.56
N ASN A 38 3.04 -3.05 6.17
CA ASN A 38 2.87 -4.10 7.16
C ASN A 38 3.59 -3.75 8.49
N ARG A 39 4.05 -4.72 9.26
CA ARG A 39 4.51 -4.56 10.64
C ARG A 39 5.99 -4.79 10.80
N LEU A 40 6.62 -3.90 11.57
CA LEU A 40 7.96 -4.06 12.12
C LEU A 40 7.89 -3.95 13.65
N PRO A 41 8.84 -4.51 14.42
CA PRO A 41 8.97 -4.20 15.82
C PRO A 41 9.16 -2.69 16.03
N ALA A 42 8.47 -2.10 17.00
CA ALA A 42 8.68 -0.70 17.39
C ALA A 42 9.94 -0.55 18.24
N GLY A 43 10.41 0.70 18.36
CA GLY A 43 11.61 1.05 19.11
C GLY A 43 12.90 0.79 18.33
N ARG A 44 14.01 0.77 19.07
CA ARG A 44 15.34 0.64 18.47
C ARG A 44 15.59 -0.78 17.99
N SER A 45 16.00 -0.89 16.74
CA SER A 45 16.47 -2.14 16.15
C SER A 45 17.51 -1.87 15.08
N SER A 46 18.30 -2.88 14.76
CA SER A 46 19.24 -2.82 13.65
C SER A 46 19.08 -4.05 12.76
N GLY A 47 19.11 -3.81 11.46
CA GLY A 47 19.02 -4.89 10.48
C GLY A 47 19.58 -4.43 9.13
N ALA A 48 20.25 -5.34 8.40
CA ALA A 48 20.87 -5.04 7.11
C ALA A 48 21.83 -3.82 7.13
N GLY A 49 22.42 -3.52 8.28
CA GLY A 49 23.33 -2.38 8.48
C GLY A 49 22.59 -1.03 8.57
N VAL A 50 21.33 -1.04 8.95
CA VAL A 50 20.52 0.17 9.21
C VAL A 50 20.02 0.13 10.62
N GLU A 51 20.18 1.23 11.36
CA GLU A 51 19.56 1.44 12.66
C GLU A 51 18.27 2.26 12.49
N VAL A 52 17.23 1.83 13.20
CA VAL A 52 15.92 2.51 13.24
C VAL A 52 15.46 2.62 14.69
N ASP A 53 14.63 3.63 14.99
CA ASP A 53 13.95 3.77 16.27
C ASP A 53 12.47 4.05 15.99
N LEU A 54 11.75 3.00 15.57
CA LEU A 54 10.44 3.12 14.97
C LEU A 54 9.35 3.51 15.96
N ALA A 55 8.54 4.48 15.59
CA ALA A 55 7.40 4.91 16.36
C ALA A 55 6.35 3.81 16.54
N GLU A 56 5.85 3.65 17.76
CA GLU A 56 4.91 2.62 18.14
C GLU A 56 3.48 2.97 17.73
N TRP A 57 2.78 1.97 17.19
CA TRP A 57 1.37 2.04 16.85
C TRP A 57 0.51 1.37 17.92
N GLY A 58 -0.32 2.15 18.62
CA GLY A 58 -1.41 1.60 19.43
C GLY A 58 -1.02 0.77 20.65
N GLY A 59 0.19 0.90 21.16
CA GLY A 59 0.62 0.18 22.37
C GLY A 59 0.90 -1.32 22.17
N ALA A 60 1.05 -1.78 20.93
CA ALA A 60 1.24 -3.18 20.59
C ALA A 60 2.71 -3.59 20.39
N GLY A 61 3.67 -2.70 20.65
CA GLY A 61 5.10 -2.95 20.41
C GLY A 61 5.46 -3.09 18.94
N ILE A 62 4.65 -2.52 18.05
CA ILE A 62 4.84 -2.56 16.60
C ILE A 62 4.77 -1.18 15.98
N SER A 63 5.45 -0.99 14.85
CA SER A 63 5.22 0.06 13.87
C SER A 63 4.42 -0.53 12.71
N HIS A 64 3.28 0.06 12.38
CA HIS A 64 2.36 -0.46 11.36
C HIS A 64 2.21 0.55 10.23
N HIS A 65 2.43 0.12 9.00
CA HIS A 65 2.35 0.93 7.78
C HIS A 65 3.08 2.27 7.89
N GLY A 66 4.29 2.24 8.46
CA GLY A 66 5.15 3.42 8.60
C GLY A 66 5.02 4.17 9.91
N GLY A 67 4.13 3.76 10.84
CA GLY A 67 4.01 4.35 12.17
C GLY A 67 2.66 5.00 12.46
N PRO A 68 2.46 5.64 13.61
CA PRO A 68 1.23 6.35 13.96
C PRO A 68 1.02 7.62 13.12
N ALA A 69 -0.24 8.00 12.94
CA ALA A 69 -0.55 9.30 12.35
C ALA A 69 -0.07 10.43 13.28
N PRO A 70 0.54 11.50 12.75
CA PRO A 70 0.86 12.67 13.55
C PRO A 70 -0.42 13.34 14.03
N PRO A 71 -0.38 14.04 15.18
CA PRO A 71 -1.50 14.86 15.60
C PRO A 71 -1.65 16.07 14.65
N GLY A 72 -2.89 16.46 14.37
CA GLY A 72 -3.23 17.63 13.56
C GLY A 72 -3.54 17.32 12.10
N GLU A 73 -3.81 18.38 11.33
CA GLU A 73 -4.09 18.30 9.91
C GLU A 73 -2.81 18.07 9.10
N PRO A 74 -2.90 17.33 7.97
CA PRO A 74 -1.77 17.20 7.04
C PRO A 74 -1.29 18.57 6.54
N CYS A 75 0.00 18.79 6.56
CA CYS A 75 0.59 20.02 6.03
C CYS A 75 0.54 20.03 4.49
N ALA A 76 0.43 21.19 3.89
CA ALA A 76 0.63 21.38 2.45
C ALA A 76 2.13 21.46 2.15
N GLY A 77 2.55 20.90 1.00
CA GLY A 77 3.94 20.94 0.53
C GLY A 77 4.50 19.56 0.24
N LEU A 78 5.73 19.50 -0.29
CA LEU A 78 6.38 18.24 -0.63
C LEU A 78 6.96 17.53 0.59
N GLU A 79 7.44 18.28 1.58
CA GLU A 79 7.99 17.70 2.80
C GLU A 79 6.88 17.46 3.82
N GLN A 80 6.59 16.20 4.08
CA GLN A 80 5.52 15.76 4.97
C GLN A 80 6.09 14.92 6.13
N ARG A 81 5.45 15.02 7.29
CA ARG A 81 5.75 14.16 8.44
C ARG A 81 4.63 13.16 8.65
N GLY A 82 5.03 11.97 9.08
CA GLY A 82 4.11 10.86 9.35
C GLY A 82 4.11 9.80 8.26
N PRO A 83 3.31 8.74 8.47
CA PRO A 83 3.21 7.67 7.51
C PRO A 83 2.59 8.16 6.20
N LEU A 84 2.96 7.50 5.10
CA LEU A 84 2.67 7.98 3.74
C LEU A 84 1.17 8.06 3.41
N ASP A 85 0.34 7.26 4.08
CA ASP A 85 -1.12 7.26 3.93
C ASP A 85 -1.81 8.47 4.57
N THR A 86 -1.13 9.18 5.48
CA THR A 86 -1.64 10.40 6.10
C THR A 86 -1.07 11.67 5.48
N ALA A 87 -0.09 11.54 4.61
CA ALA A 87 0.54 12.65 3.93
C ALA A 87 -0.24 13.12 2.70
N VAL A 88 -0.12 14.40 2.36
CA VAL A 88 -0.69 14.96 1.14
C VAL A 88 0.33 14.82 0.01
N TRP A 89 0.04 13.95 -0.95
CA TRP A 89 0.85 13.79 -2.14
C TRP A 89 0.59 14.92 -3.13
N THR A 90 1.64 15.44 -3.72
CA THR A 90 1.55 16.53 -4.70
C THR A 90 1.68 15.97 -6.11
N GLN A 91 0.73 16.28 -6.98
CA GLN A 91 0.90 15.99 -8.41
C GLN A 91 2.04 16.85 -8.95
N ALA A 92 3.00 16.22 -9.59
CA ALA A 92 4.22 16.86 -10.06
C ALA A 92 4.73 16.22 -11.35
N GLU A 93 5.54 16.98 -12.08
CA GLU A 93 6.34 16.39 -13.15
C GLU A 93 7.34 15.37 -12.55
N PRO A 94 7.48 14.20 -13.17
CA PRO A 94 8.36 13.16 -12.64
C PRO A 94 9.83 13.57 -12.71
N THR A 95 10.58 13.23 -11.68
CA THR A 95 12.04 13.41 -11.64
C THR A 95 12.76 12.07 -11.49
N LEU A 96 12.04 11.03 -11.11
CA LEU A 96 12.56 9.67 -10.96
C LEU A 96 12.11 8.75 -12.10
N PHE A 97 11.09 9.14 -12.87
CA PHE A 97 10.59 8.42 -14.04
C PHE A 97 10.97 9.17 -15.31
N GLY A 98 11.25 8.43 -16.39
CA GLY A 98 11.58 8.98 -17.69
C GLY A 98 10.44 8.82 -18.70
N ALA A 99 10.66 9.30 -19.92
CA ALA A 99 9.69 9.19 -21.00
C ALA A 99 9.35 7.73 -21.36
N GLU A 100 10.29 6.82 -21.18
CA GLU A 100 10.11 5.38 -21.40
C GLU A 100 9.08 4.75 -20.46
N ASP A 101 8.95 5.26 -19.24
CA ASP A 101 8.00 4.74 -18.24
C ASP A 101 6.54 5.03 -18.62
N VAL A 102 6.31 6.09 -19.38
CA VAL A 102 4.97 6.51 -19.85
C VAL A 102 4.72 6.24 -21.34
N ALA A 103 5.74 5.74 -22.04
CA ALA A 103 5.61 5.42 -23.47
C ALA A 103 4.46 4.43 -23.70
N GLY A 104 3.54 4.76 -24.63
CA GLY A 104 2.37 3.96 -24.93
C GLY A 104 1.31 3.89 -23.83
N ALA A 105 1.35 4.78 -22.85
CA ALA A 105 0.25 4.95 -21.91
C ALA A 105 -0.88 5.79 -22.51
N ASP A 106 -2.13 5.39 -22.31
CA ASP A 106 -3.31 6.16 -22.72
C ASP A 106 -3.48 7.40 -21.82
N ALA A 107 -3.11 7.26 -20.55
CA ALA A 107 -3.08 8.35 -19.56
C ALA A 107 -2.08 8.03 -18.46
N HIS A 108 -1.54 9.08 -17.84
CA HIS A 108 -0.67 8.92 -16.68
C HIS A 108 -0.75 10.12 -15.73
N ALA A 109 -0.37 9.89 -14.49
CA ALA A 109 -0.15 10.93 -13.49
C ALA A 109 0.96 10.51 -12.53
N THR A 110 1.78 11.47 -12.13
CA THR A 110 2.83 11.27 -11.12
C THR A 110 2.50 12.08 -9.88
N PHE A 111 2.64 11.45 -8.72
CA PHE A 111 2.52 12.09 -7.43
C PHE A 111 3.84 11.95 -6.68
N ALA A 112 4.25 13.02 -6.03
CA ALA A 112 5.52 13.08 -5.32
C ALA A 112 5.33 13.45 -3.84
N LEU A 113 6.23 12.95 -3.02
CA LEU A 113 6.32 13.22 -1.59
C LEU A 113 7.77 13.18 -1.14
N GLU A 114 8.16 14.07 -0.23
CA GLU A 114 9.42 13.97 0.51
C GLU A 114 9.14 13.65 1.98
N SER A 115 9.67 12.53 2.45
CA SER A 115 9.61 12.11 3.84
C SER A 115 10.94 12.47 4.52
N PRO A 116 10.93 13.32 5.57
CA PRO A 116 12.15 13.84 6.17
C PRO A 116 12.93 12.79 6.94
N ALA A 117 14.21 13.06 7.17
CA ALA A 117 15.05 12.21 8.02
C ALA A 117 14.51 12.16 9.45
N GLY A 118 14.50 10.96 10.03
CA GLY A 118 14.02 10.71 11.40
C GLY A 118 12.49 10.66 11.54
N ASP A 119 11.75 10.89 10.45
CA ASP A 119 10.29 10.77 10.50
C ASP A 119 9.88 9.34 10.87
N GLN A 120 8.99 9.20 11.87
CA GLN A 120 8.58 7.91 12.44
C GLN A 120 9.73 6.97 12.85
N GLY A 121 10.95 7.54 13.02
CA GLY A 121 12.16 6.81 13.36
C GLY A 121 12.93 6.23 12.17
N TYR A 122 12.53 6.52 10.96
CA TYR A 122 13.25 6.11 9.75
C TYR A 122 14.41 7.06 9.43
N PRO A 123 15.65 6.56 9.23
CA PRO A 123 16.79 7.38 8.89
C PRO A 123 16.73 7.90 7.45
N GLY A 124 17.39 8.99 7.18
CA GLY A 124 17.54 9.59 5.86
C GLY A 124 16.28 10.27 5.30
N ARG A 125 16.47 11.32 4.52
CA ARG A 125 15.41 11.99 3.77
C ARG A 125 15.18 11.29 2.44
N VAL A 126 13.95 10.98 2.11
CA VAL A 126 13.59 10.22 0.91
C VAL A 126 12.56 10.98 0.09
N ARG A 127 12.87 11.19 -1.20
CA ARG A 127 11.88 11.54 -2.20
C ARG A 127 11.26 10.27 -2.75
N ILE A 128 9.94 10.23 -2.79
CA ILE A 128 9.16 9.11 -3.31
C ILE A 128 8.27 9.63 -4.42
N GLU A 129 8.23 8.94 -5.53
CA GLU A 129 7.30 9.21 -6.63
C GLU A 129 6.47 7.97 -6.92
N ALA A 130 5.17 8.18 -7.09
CA ALA A 130 4.21 7.19 -7.51
C ALA A 130 3.69 7.56 -8.90
N LEU A 131 3.98 6.74 -9.89
CA LEU A 131 3.50 6.88 -11.26
C LEU A 131 2.31 5.93 -11.47
N PHE A 132 1.18 6.49 -11.85
CA PHE A 132 -0.01 5.77 -12.27
C PHE A 132 -0.13 5.86 -13.79
N THR A 133 -0.25 4.74 -14.47
CA THR A 133 -0.49 4.71 -15.92
C THR A 133 -1.68 3.82 -16.25
N VAL A 134 -2.48 4.24 -17.23
CA VAL A 134 -3.51 3.43 -17.87
C VAL A 134 -2.98 3.00 -19.23
N ARG A 135 -3.10 1.71 -19.54
CA ARG A 135 -2.62 1.14 -20.81
C ARG A 135 -3.68 0.26 -21.45
N ASP A 136 -3.85 0.41 -22.75
CA ASP A 136 -4.79 -0.37 -23.57
C ASP A 136 -6.24 -0.27 -23.02
N CYS A 137 -6.59 0.82 -22.33
CA CYS A 137 -7.87 1.02 -21.63
C CYS A 137 -8.28 -0.16 -20.71
N ARG A 138 -7.34 -1.00 -20.28
CA ARG A 138 -7.60 -2.24 -19.53
C ARG A 138 -6.67 -2.47 -18.36
N ARG A 139 -5.49 -1.86 -18.37
CA ARG A 139 -4.46 -2.08 -17.36
C ARG A 139 -4.17 -0.79 -16.63
N VAL A 140 -4.26 -0.83 -15.31
CA VAL A 140 -3.71 0.19 -14.44
C VAL A 140 -2.39 -0.33 -13.89
N VAL A 141 -1.32 0.44 -14.10
CA VAL A 141 0.00 0.12 -13.56
C VAL A 141 0.35 1.20 -12.56
N VAL A 142 0.76 0.80 -11.38
CA VAL A 142 1.30 1.68 -10.35
C VAL A 142 2.76 1.32 -10.14
N ALA A 143 3.64 2.28 -10.35
CA ALA A 143 5.07 2.12 -10.14
C ALA A 143 5.56 3.11 -9.08
N TYR A 144 6.44 2.64 -8.20
CA TYR A 144 7.08 3.48 -7.19
C TYR A 144 8.56 3.56 -7.46
N ARG A 145 9.10 4.78 -7.37
CA ARG A 145 10.53 5.01 -7.29
C ARG A 145 10.84 5.89 -6.10
N ALA A 146 11.96 5.61 -5.46
CA ALA A 146 12.43 6.38 -4.34
C ALA A 146 13.91 6.70 -4.49
N ARG A 147 14.28 7.89 -4.03
CA ARG A 147 15.67 8.34 -3.97
C ARG A 147 15.96 8.83 -2.56
N LEU A 148 17.01 8.28 -1.96
CA LEU A 148 17.56 8.81 -0.73
C LEU A 148 18.25 10.15 -1.05
N LEU A 149 17.84 11.21 -0.39
CA LEU A 149 18.35 12.57 -0.61
C LEU A 149 19.47 12.93 0.36
N ASP A 150 19.45 12.31 1.55
CA ASP A 150 20.53 12.39 2.53
C ASP A 150 20.63 11.09 3.35
N GLY A 151 21.75 10.90 4.04
CA GLY A 151 22.03 9.65 4.77
C GLY A 151 22.51 8.53 3.86
N ASP A 152 22.89 7.40 4.45
CA ASP A 152 23.49 6.27 3.72
C ASP A 152 22.47 5.21 3.32
N LYS A 153 21.49 4.93 4.20
CA LYS A 153 20.51 3.85 4.03
C LYS A 153 19.21 4.16 4.75
N THR A 154 18.11 3.65 4.22
CA THR A 154 16.80 3.64 4.88
C THR A 154 16.03 2.40 4.47
N PRO A 155 15.28 1.76 5.39
CA PRO A 155 14.37 0.67 4.98
C PRO A 155 13.18 1.27 4.24
N LEU A 156 12.83 0.64 3.11
CA LEU A 156 11.70 1.05 2.28
C LEU A 156 10.95 -0.17 1.76
N ASN A 157 9.64 -0.20 1.97
CA ASN A 157 8.73 -1.20 1.44
C ASN A 157 7.36 -0.54 1.23
N LEU A 158 7.07 -0.15 0.00
CA LEU A 158 5.84 0.57 -0.35
C LEU A 158 4.78 -0.40 -0.83
N ALA A 159 3.52 -0.12 -0.52
CA ALA A 159 2.39 -0.88 -1.06
C ALA A 159 1.20 0.04 -1.37
N GLN A 160 0.45 -0.32 -2.43
CA GLN A 160 -0.85 0.25 -2.74
C GLN A 160 -1.92 -0.52 -1.95
N HIS A 161 -2.65 0.16 -1.10
CA HIS A 161 -3.63 -0.46 -0.20
C HIS A 161 -5.05 -0.40 -0.80
N TRP A 162 -5.21 -0.81 -2.06
CA TRP A 162 -6.52 -0.93 -2.68
C TRP A 162 -7.31 -2.10 -2.12
N GLY A 163 -8.59 -1.87 -1.83
CA GLY A 163 -9.58 -2.90 -1.64
C GLY A 163 -10.48 -2.97 -2.87
N PHE A 164 -10.93 -4.16 -3.23
CA PHE A 164 -11.81 -4.36 -4.38
C PHE A 164 -13.10 -5.06 -3.94
N ASN A 165 -14.23 -4.54 -4.43
CA ASN A 165 -15.52 -5.23 -4.42
C ASN A 165 -16.03 -5.31 -5.85
N LEU A 166 -15.88 -6.46 -6.49
CA LEU A 166 -16.25 -6.66 -7.89
C LEU A 166 -17.77 -6.66 -8.11
N ALA A 167 -18.56 -6.79 -7.04
CA ALA A 167 -20.01 -6.75 -7.04
C ALA A 167 -20.60 -5.39 -6.59
N ALA A 168 -19.76 -4.37 -6.36
CA ALA A 168 -20.20 -3.09 -5.79
C ALA A 168 -21.27 -2.36 -6.58
N SER A 169 -21.29 -2.52 -7.92
CA SER A 169 -22.25 -1.85 -8.81
C SER A 169 -23.57 -2.61 -8.95
N ASP A 170 -23.69 -3.83 -8.45
CA ASP A 170 -24.94 -4.60 -8.44
C ASP A 170 -25.74 -4.22 -7.20
N PRO A 171 -26.95 -3.63 -7.35
CA PRO A 171 -27.77 -3.25 -6.21
C PRO A 171 -28.12 -4.41 -5.28
N ALA A 172 -28.18 -5.65 -5.81
CA ALA A 172 -28.47 -6.85 -5.03
C ALA A 172 -27.31 -7.21 -4.08
N PHE A 173 -26.09 -6.76 -4.38
CA PHE A 173 -24.87 -7.04 -3.59
C PHE A 173 -24.34 -5.81 -2.86
N ARG A 174 -25.01 -4.66 -2.95
CA ARG A 174 -24.60 -3.45 -2.22
C ARG A 174 -24.68 -3.70 -0.71
N GLY A 175 -23.50 -3.67 -0.04
CA GLY A 175 -23.38 -3.99 1.38
C GLY A 175 -23.42 -5.49 1.71
N ALA A 176 -23.44 -6.35 0.70
CA ALA A 176 -23.32 -7.80 0.90
C ALA A 176 -21.88 -8.18 1.34
N PRO A 177 -21.75 -9.28 2.10
CA PRO A 177 -20.44 -9.84 2.43
C PRO A 177 -19.62 -10.18 1.17
N MET A 178 -18.31 -10.27 1.33
CA MET A 178 -17.37 -10.61 0.25
C MET A 178 -17.37 -12.11 -0.11
N ASP A 179 -18.24 -12.90 0.49
CA ASP A 179 -18.25 -14.36 0.45
C ASP A 179 -18.39 -14.95 -0.96
N GLU A 180 -19.01 -14.21 -1.88
CA GLU A 180 -19.15 -14.64 -3.28
C GLU A 180 -17.89 -14.39 -4.13
N HIS A 181 -16.91 -13.65 -3.60
CA HIS A 181 -15.68 -13.43 -4.32
C HIS A 181 -14.79 -14.67 -4.28
N THR A 182 -14.16 -14.96 -5.41
CA THR A 182 -13.18 -16.03 -5.52
C THR A 182 -11.78 -15.43 -5.66
N LEU A 183 -10.85 -15.89 -4.83
CA LEU A 183 -9.44 -15.52 -4.92
C LEU A 183 -8.63 -16.72 -5.41
N GLN A 184 -7.79 -16.49 -6.40
CA GLN A 184 -6.74 -17.42 -6.82
C GLN A 184 -5.41 -16.69 -6.89
N LEU A 185 -4.39 -17.24 -6.26
CA LEU A 185 -3.03 -16.69 -6.29
C LEU A 185 -2.14 -17.58 -7.16
N GLY A 186 -1.46 -16.94 -8.13
CA GLY A 186 -0.61 -17.65 -9.09
C GLY A 186 -1.40 -18.53 -10.08
N PRO A 187 -0.70 -19.26 -10.95
CA PRO A 187 -1.30 -20.27 -11.82
C PRO A 187 -1.92 -21.39 -10.98
N ARG A 188 -2.97 -22.02 -11.50
CA ARG A 188 -3.63 -23.14 -10.81
C ARG A 188 -2.62 -24.23 -10.44
N GLY A 189 -2.60 -24.64 -9.19
CA GLY A 189 -1.64 -25.61 -8.66
C GLY A 189 -0.25 -25.04 -8.35
N ALA A 190 -0.10 -23.72 -8.33
CA ALA A 190 1.16 -23.09 -7.92
C ALA A 190 1.54 -23.50 -6.50
N ASN A 191 2.81 -23.80 -6.31
CA ASN A 191 3.37 -24.07 -4.98
C ASN A 191 3.60 -22.71 -4.27
N LEU A 192 2.62 -22.28 -3.52
CA LEU A 192 2.63 -20.99 -2.80
C LEU A 192 3.28 -21.14 -1.44
N ALA A 193 4.04 -20.13 -1.03
CA ALA A 193 4.55 -19.99 0.32
C ALA A 193 4.03 -18.69 0.95
N ARG A 194 3.81 -18.72 2.25
CA ARG A 194 3.43 -17.55 3.05
C ARG A 194 4.54 -17.17 4.02
N LEU A 195 4.60 -15.88 4.34
CA LEU A 195 5.43 -15.41 5.45
C LEU A 195 4.87 -15.95 6.78
N VAL A 196 5.75 -16.47 7.62
CA VAL A 196 5.41 -16.82 9.00
C VAL A 196 5.44 -15.55 9.84
N LEU A 197 4.36 -15.30 10.56
CA LEU A 197 4.20 -14.13 11.43
C LEU A 197 4.34 -14.57 12.90
N ASP A 198 4.87 -13.69 13.74
CA ASP A 198 4.81 -13.85 15.21
C ASP A 198 3.40 -13.52 15.75
N GLU A 199 3.22 -13.59 17.06
CA GLU A 199 1.95 -13.31 17.76
C GLU A 199 1.46 -11.86 17.57
N ARG A 200 2.36 -10.93 17.25
CA ARG A 200 2.05 -9.52 16.96
C ARG A 200 1.76 -9.28 15.48
N GLY A 201 1.86 -10.32 14.66
CA GLY A 201 1.72 -10.23 13.21
C GLY A 201 2.94 -9.66 12.51
N VAL A 202 4.11 -9.65 13.16
CA VAL A 202 5.39 -9.23 12.56
C VAL A 202 5.98 -10.41 11.78
N PRO A 203 6.43 -10.21 10.52
CA PRO A 203 7.12 -11.24 9.76
C PRO A 203 8.38 -11.72 10.47
N THR A 204 8.52 -13.04 10.63
CA THR A 204 9.69 -13.68 11.26
C THR A 204 10.87 -13.87 10.29
N GLY A 205 10.65 -13.63 9.00
CA GLY A 205 11.60 -13.94 7.93
C GLY A 205 11.49 -15.39 7.42
N ALA A 206 10.79 -16.27 8.12
CA ALA A 206 10.57 -17.63 7.67
C ALA A 206 9.44 -17.72 6.64
N LEU A 207 9.55 -18.69 5.73
CA LEU A 207 8.50 -19.06 4.78
C LEU A 207 7.95 -20.45 5.11
N ALA A 208 6.64 -20.62 4.97
CA ALA A 208 5.97 -21.91 5.12
C ALA A 208 5.12 -22.20 3.86
N PRO A 209 5.08 -23.46 3.38
CA PRO A 209 4.22 -23.83 2.26
C PRO A 209 2.74 -23.57 2.59
N CYS A 210 2.00 -22.94 1.69
CA CYS A 210 0.57 -22.70 1.88
C CYS A 210 -0.23 -23.99 1.97
N ALA A 211 0.20 -25.06 1.30
CA ALA A 211 -0.43 -26.39 1.35
C ALA A 211 -0.48 -26.98 2.78
N ALA A 212 0.42 -26.59 3.69
CA ALA A 212 0.36 -26.98 5.09
C ALA A 212 -0.78 -26.30 5.89
N TRP A 213 -1.43 -25.31 5.29
CA TRP A 213 -2.49 -24.49 5.88
C TRP A 213 -3.63 -24.32 4.88
N PRO A 214 -4.59 -25.27 4.82
CA PRO A 214 -5.64 -25.25 3.79
C PRO A 214 -6.45 -23.95 3.73
N ALA A 215 -6.61 -23.26 4.87
CA ALA A 215 -7.23 -21.94 4.92
C ALA A 215 -6.48 -20.87 4.12
N HIS A 216 -5.18 -21.01 3.93
CA HIS A 216 -4.30 -20.07 3.21
C HIS A 216 -3.84 -20.58 1.84
N ASP A 217 -4.32 -21.75 1.41
CA ASP A 217 -4.01 -22.28 0.08
C ASP A 217 -5.01 -21.73 -0.95
N TRP A 218 -4.58 -20.71 -1.67
CA TRP A 218 -5.34 -20.02 -2.71
C TRP A 218 -4.93 -20.45 -4.13
N GLY A 219 -4.04 -21.43 -4.28
CA GLY A 219 -3.53 -21.85 -5.58
C GLY A 219 -4.59 -22.52 -6.47
N ALA A 220 -5.60 -23.16 -5.89
CA ALA A 220 -6.70 -23.77 -6.62
C ALA A 220 -7.86 -22.83 -6.94
N GLY A 221 -7.87 -21.64 -6.33
CA GLY A 221 -9.01 -20.73 -6.34
C GLY A 221 -10.12 -21.19 -5.39
N LYS A 222 -10.53 -20.32 -4.48
CA LYS A 222 -11.64 -20.59 -3.55
C LYS A 222 -12.33 -19.30 -3.15
N ARG A 223 -13.53 -19.41 -2.58
CA ARG A 223 -14.29 -18.28 -2.02
C ARG A 223 -13.52 -17.64 -0.86
N VAL A 224 -13.70 -16.34 -0.69
CA VAL A 224 -13.01 -15.54 0.35
C VAL A 224 -13.68 -15.68 1.70
N GLY A 225 -14.98 -15.99 1.73
CA GLY A 225 -15.77 -16.21 2.94
C GLY A 225 -15.74 -17.64 3.47
#